data_f0cacbb9544d8aaeb02489b36899127e
#
_entry.id   f0cacbb9544d8aaeb02489b36899127e
#
_cell.length_a   1.000
_cell.length_b   1.000
_cell.length_c   1.000
_cell.angle_alpha   90.00
_cell.angle_beta   90.00
_cell.angle_gamma   90.00
#
_symmetry.space_group_name_H-M   'P 1'
#
loop_
_entity.id
_entity.type
_entity.pdbx_description
1 polymer ?
#
loop_
_entity_poly.entity_id
_entity_poly.type
_entity_poly.pdbx_seq_one_letter_code
_entity_poly.pdbx_strand_id
1 'polypeptide(L)'
;MLDTTPLTQRVDRLADRLRATPQSALRRGAAAEGLALARELARRAQDLEFSGRAPYELPDAGPFAVGDQLSVTGHDLALALEAAGDETALAEAVSLVEAAGKGVTGGAGGGRSGARDGRSR
;
A
#
# COMPACT_ATOMS: atom_id res chain seq x y z
N MET A 1 24.82 -0.71 1.90
CA MET A 1 23.56 -0.70 2.71
C MET A 1 22.37 -0.49 1.81
N LEU A 2 21.32 -1.23 2.04
CA LEU A 2 20.12 -1.16 1.21
C LEU A 2 19.40 0.17 1.42
N ASP A 3 19.08 0.86 0.34
CA ASP A 3 18.37 2.14 0.41
C ASP A 3 16.87 1.89 0.22
N THR A 4 16.10 2.04 1.28
CA THR A 4 14.66 1.82 1.26
C THR A 4 13.86 3.09 0.99
N THR A 5 14.54 4.20 0.70
CA THR A 5 13.86 5.47 0.40
C THR A 5 12.82 5.35 -0.71
N PRO A 6 13.09 4.63 -1.82
CA PRO A 6 12.06 4.48 -2.85
C PRO A 6 10.76 3.87 -2.32
N LEU A 7 10.86 2.95 -1.37
CA LEU A 7 9.68 2.36 -0.77
C LEU A 7 8.97 3.34 0.16
N THR A 8 9.71 3.94 1.10
CA THR A 8 9.08 4.82 2.09
C THR A 8 8.47 6.06 1.45
N GLN A 9 9.09 6.60 0.41
CA GLN A 9 8.51 7.75 -0.29
C GLN A 9 7.17 7.40 -0.95
N ARG A 10 7.10 6.25 -1.59
CA ARG A 10 5.86 5.83 -2.25
C ARG A 10 4.76 5.51 -1.24
N VAL A 11 5.14 4.87 -0.15
CA VAL A 11 4.20 4.60 0.94
C VAL A 11 3.65 5.90 1.50
N ASP A 12 4.51 6.86 1.77
CA ASP A 12 4.09 8.13 2.37
C ASP A 12 3.16 8.90 1.43
N ARG A 13 3.47 8.93 0.14
CA ARG A 13 2.61 9.60 -0.84
C ARG A 13 1.24 8.95 -0.91
N LEU A 14 1.21 7.63 -0.92
CA LEU A 14 -0.06 6.92 -0.99
C LEU A 14 -0.87 7.10 0.29
N ALA A 15 -0.21 7.05 1.45
CA ALA A 15 -0.86 7.27 2.72
C ALA A 15 -1.47 8.68 2.78
N ASP A 16 -0.73 9.68 2.32
CA ASP A 16 -1.24 11.06 2.28
C ASP A 16 -2.41 11.19 1.32
N ARG A 17 -2.35 10.51 0.18
CA ARG A 17 -3.46 10.52 -0.77
C ARG A 17 -4.71 9.89 -0.18
N LEU A 18 -4.55 8.79 0.56
CA LEU A 18 -5.68 8.15 1.22
C LEU A 18 -6.29 9.07 2.29
N ARG A 19 -5.45 9.77 3.05
CA ARG A 19 -5.92 10.73 4.05
C ARG A 19 -6.68 11.88 3.42
N ALA A 20 -6.33 12.27 2.21
CA ALA A 20 -6.99 13.36 1.48
C ALA A 20 -8.18 12.89 0.66
N THR A 21 -8.44 11.59 0.59
CA THR A 21 -9.51 11.04 -0.24
C THR A 21 -10.86 11.23 0.45
N PRO A 22 -11.87 11.73 -0.26
CA PRO A 22 -13.20 11.91 0.33
C PRO A 22 -13.80 10.59 0.80
N GLN A 23 -14.63 10.67 1.83
CA GLN A 23 -15.24 9.49 2.43
C GLN A 23 -15.96 8.63 1.40
N SER A 24 -16.68 9.26 0.46
CA SER A 24 -17.41 8.51 -0.55
C SER A 24 -16.50 7.66 -1.42
N ALA A 25 -15.35 8.22 -1.81
CA ALA A 25 -14.37 7.48 -2.61
C ALA A 25 -13.70 6.39 -1.80
N LEU A 26 -13.42 6.66 -0.51
CA LEU A 26 -12.87 5.62 0.36
C LEU A 26 -13.83 4.43 0.44
N ARG A 27 -15.12 4.70 0.60
CA ARG A 27 -16.13 3.64 0.71
C ARG A 27 -16.37 2.90 -0.60
N ARG A 28 -16.11 3.55 -1.74
CA ARG A 28 -16.27 2.89 -3.03
C ARG A 28 -15.16 1.90 -3.36
N GLY A 29 -14.05 1.93 -2.65
CA GLY A 29 -13.01 0.95 -2.87
C GLY A 29 -11.62 1.38 -2.48
N ALA A 30 -11.35 2.68 -2.37
CA ALA A 30 -10.00 3.15 -2.08
C ALA A 30 -9.52 2.65 -0.71
N ALA A 31 -10.41 2.65 0.30
CA ALA A 31 -10.04 2.17 1.62
C ALA A 31 -9.76 0.67 1.62
N ALA A 32 -10.57 -0.12 0.90
CA ALA A 32 -10.36 -1.56 0.82
C ALA A 32 -9.04 -1.88 0.14
N GLU A 33 -8.70 -1.15 -0.92
CA GLU A 33 -7.44 -1.35 -1.61
C GLU A 33 -6.25 -0.97 -0.74
N GLY A 34 -6.37 0.14 -0.01
CA GLY A 34 -5.32 0.57 0.91
C GLY A 34 -5.11 -0.43 2.04
N LEU A 35 -6.18 -0.97 2.59
CA LEU A 35 -6.09 -1.96 3.66
C LEU A 35 -5.46 -3.27 3.15
N ALA A 36 -5.86 -3.71 1.95
CA ALA A 36 -5.25 -4.90 1.36
C ALA A 36 -3.75 -4.73 1.18
N LEU A 37 -3.33 -3.57 0.72
CA LEU A 37 -1.90 -3.27 0.59
C LEU A 37 -1.22 -3.26 1.95
N ALA A 38 -1.79 -2.59 2.94
CA ALA A 38 -1.21 -2.53 4.27
C ALA A 38 -1.02 -3.93 4.86
N ARG A 39 -2.02 -4.80 4.67
CA ARG A 39 -1.94 -6.19 5.11
C ARG A 39 -0.83 -6.96 4.41
N GLU A 40 -0.67 -6.73 3.11
CA GLU A 40 0.38 -7.40 2.36
C GLU A 40 1.77 -6.94 2.80
N LEU A 41 1.95 -5.64 3.04
CA LEU A 41 3.23 -5.12 3.52
C LEU A 41 3.55 -5.65 4.91
N ALA A 42 2.54 -5.74 5.78
CA ALA A 42 2.71 -6.31 7.11
C ALA A 42 3.11 -7.78 7.04
N ARG A 43 2.49 -8.55 6.15
CA ARG A 43 2.82 -9.95 5.96
C ARG A 43 4.26 -10.13 5.50
N ARG A 44 4.68 -9.30 4.55
CA ARG A 44 6.05 -9.37 4.04
C ARG A 44 7.08 -9.03 5.11
N ALA A 45 6.78 -8.05 5.96
CA ALA A 45 7.67 -7.72 7.08
C ALA A 45 7.78 -8.89 8.04
N GLN A 46 6.66 -9.52 8.37
CA GLN A 46 6.66 -10.67 9.28
C GLN A 46 7.43 -11.84 8.70
N ASP A 47 7.27 -12.11 7.40
CA ASP A 47 8.01 -13.19 6.75
C ASP A 47 9.52 -12.99 6.84
N LEU A 48 9.99 -11.75 6.75
CA LEU A 48 11.40 -11.44 6.85
C LEU A 48 11.92 -11.57 8.29
N GLU A 49 11.10 -11.20 9.26
CA GLU A 49 11.51 -11.15 10.66
C GLU A 49 11.26 -12.45 11.42
N PHE A 50 10.16 -13.13 11.09
CA PHE A 50 9.68 -14.26 11.86
C PHE A 50 9.22 -15.38 10.94
N SER A 51 10.13 -15.83 10.08
CA SER A 51 9.82 -16.88 9.12
C SER A 51 9.29 -18.11 9.85
N GLY A 52 8.21 -18.67 9.35
CA GLY A 52 7.57 -19.83 9.95
C GLY A 52 6.48 -19.52 10.98
N ARG A 53 6.30 -18.27 11.37
CA ARG A 53 5.20 -17.90 12.26
C ARG A 53 3.92 -17.71 11.47
N ALA A 54 2.80 -17.98 12.15
CA ALA A 54 1.51 -17.64 11.58
C ALA A 54 1.41 -16.13 11.41
N PRO A 55 0.96 -15.64 10.26
CA PRO A 55 0.89 -14.19 10.05
C PRO A 55 -0.17 -13.55 10.93
N TYR A 56 0.18 -12.39 11.48
CA TYR A 56 -0.78 -11.54 12.15
C TYR A 56 -1.52 -10.74 11.08
N GLU A 57 -2.83 -10.80 11.10
CA GLU A 57 -3.61 -10.04 10.15
C GLU A 57 -4.01 -8.70 10.74
N LEU A 58 -3.65 -7.61 10.04
CA LEU A 58 -3.98 -6.27 10.45
C LEU A 58 -5.50 -6.09 10.46
N PRO A 59 -6.10 -5.66 11.58
CA PRO A 59 -7.55 -5.53 11.65
C PRO A 59 -8.05 -4.36 10.80
N ASP A 60 -9.30 -4.47 10.38
CA ASP A 60 -9.99 -3.35 9.74
C ASP A 60 -10.39 -2.35 10.83
N ALA A 61 -9.74 -1.19 10.83
CA ALA A 61 -10.00 -0.12 11.79
C ALA A 61 -10.82 1.02 11.19
N GLY A 62 -11.45 0.76 10.04
CA GLY A 62 -12.28 1.74 9.38
C GLY A 62 -11.56 2.52 8.30
N PRO A 63 -12.31 3.17 7.42
CA PRO A 63 -11.72 3.80 6.23
C PRO A 63 -10.77 4.95 6.55
N PHE A 64 -10.97 5.64 7.66
CA PHE A 64 -10.10 6.77 8.01
C PHE A 64 -8.79 6.36 8.64
N ALA A 65 -8.66 5.09 9.06
CA ALA A 65 -7.43 4.58 9.64
C ALA A 65 -6.46 4.03 8.62
N VAL A 66 -6.90 3.81 7.39
CA VAL A 66 -6.14 3.07 6.39
C VAL A 66 -4.82 3.77 6.04
N GLY A 67 -4.84 5.10 5.90
CA GLY A 67 -3.62 5.84 5.60
C GLY A 67 -2.55 5.63 6.67
N ASP A 68 -2.95 5.70 7.94
CA ASP A 68 -2.02 5.49 9.05
C ASP A 68 -1.53 4.05 9.10
N GLN A 69 -2.43 3.10 8.87
CA GLN A 69 -2.06 1.68 8.83
C GLN A 69 -1.03 1.41 7.74
N LEU A 70 -1.25 2.00 6.56
CA LEU A 70 -0.31 1.85 5.45
C LEU A 70 1.05 2.46 5.78
N SER A 71 1.06 3.63 6.41
CA SER A 71 2.30 4.28 6.80
C SER A 71 3.10 3.41 7.77
N VAL A 72 2.44 2.89 8.80
CA VAL A 72 3.10 2.06 9.80
C VAL A 72 3.66 0.78 9.17
N THR A 73 2.84 0.06 8.42
CA THR A 73 3.27 -1.22 7.84
C THR A 73 4.35 -1.04 6.79
N GLY A 74 4.28 0.04 6.02
CA GLY A 74 5.29 0.34 5.00
C GLY A 74 6.65 0.65 5.62
N HIS A 75 6.65 1.44 6.68
CA HIS A 75 7.91 1.77 7.36
C HIS A 75 8.47 0.56 8.12
N ASP A 76 7.61 -0.26 8.71
CA ASP A 76 8.06 -1.52 9.32
C ASP A 76 8.71 -2.44 8.29
N LEU A 77 8.11 -2.55 7.11
CA LEU A 77 8.70 -3.35 6.04
C LEU A 77 10.05 -2.80 5.61
N ALA A 78 10.18 -1.47 5.52
CA ALA A 78 11.45 -0.86 5.15
C ALA A 78 12.55 -1.25 6.13
N LEU A 79 12.26 -1.22 7.43
CA LEU A 79 13.24 -1.63 8.45
C LEU A 79 13.60 -3.11 8.32
N ALA A 80 12.62 -3.96 8.08
CA ALA A 80 12.87 -5.39 7.90
C ALA A 80 13.73 -5.65 6.67
N LEU A 81 13.46 -4.92 5.58
CA LEU A 81 14.25 -5.04 4.35
C LEU A 81 15.69 -4.59 4.54
N GLU A 82 15.89 -3.50 5.28
CA GLU A 82 17.25 -3.02 5.58
C GLU A 82 18.02 -4.07 6.36
N ALA A 83 17.38 -4.67 7.36
CA ALA A 83 18.02 -5.70 8.15
C ALA A 83 18.34 -6.95 7.32
N ALA A 84 17.47 -7.31 6.39
CA ALA A 84 17.67 -8.48 5.54
C ALA A 84 18.63 -8.23 4.36
N GLY A 85 18.72 -6.97 3.93
CA GLY A 85 19.56 -6.61 2.78
C GLY A 85 19.07 -7.21 1.47
N ASP A 86 17.77 -7.44 1.33
CA ASP A 86 17.19 -8.16 0.20
C ASP A 86 16.70 -7.19 -0.87
N GLU A 87 17.54 -6.95 -1.88
CA GLU A 87 17.23 -5.99 -2.94
C GLU A 87 16.05 -6.43 -3.81
N THR A 88 15.93 -7.72 -4.04
CA THR A 88 14.80 -8.25 -4.84
C THR A 88 13.48 -8.02 -4.11
N ALA A 89 13.45 -8.32 -2.82
CA ALA A 89 12.25 -8.09 -2.02
C ALA A 89 11.89 -6.61 -1.97
N LEU A 90 12.90 -5.73 -1.91
CA LEU A 90 12.64 -4.29 -1.95
C LEU A 90 12.00 -3.89 -3.28
N ALA A 91 12.54 -4.35 -4.40
CA ALA A 91 12.00 -4.02 -5.72
C ALA A 91 10.55 -4.51 -5.86
N GLU A 92 10.26 -5.69 -5.35
CA GLU A 92 8.90 -6.24 -5.36
C GLU A 92 7.95 -5.37 -4.54
N ALA A 93 8.39 -4.95 -3.36
CA ALA A 93 7.56 -4.09 -2.51
C ALA A 93 7.28 -2.75 -3.16
N VAL A 94 8.28 -2.14 -3.78
CA VAL A 94 8.11 -0.88 -4.50
C VAL A 94 7.08 -1.04 -5.62
N SER A 95 7.19 -2.10 -6.41
CA SER A 95 6.24 -2.36 -7.51
C SER A 95 4.83 -2.56 -6.98
N LEU A 96 4.69 -3.24 -5.86
CA LEU A 96 3.39 -3.48 -5.25
C LEU A 96 2.73 -2.17 -4.83
N VAL A 97 3.48 -1.28 -4.20
CA VAL A 97 2.94 0.02 -3.78
C VAL A 97 2.57 0.87 -4.99
N GLU A 98 3.40 0.86 -6.03
CA GLU A 98 3.09 1.61 -7.26
C GLU A 98 1.82 1.11 -7.91
N ALA A 99 1.64 -0.20 -7.99
CA ALA A 99 0.46 -0.79 -8.61
C ALA A 99 -0.80 -0.44 -7.80
N ALA A 100 -0.70 -0.52 -6.47
CA ALA A 100 -1.82 -0.16 -5.61
C ALA A 100 -2.16 1.32 -5.70
N GLY A 101 -1.14 2.17 -5.86
CA GLY A 101 -1.34 3.60 -6.03
C GLY A 101 -2.14 3.93 -7.27
N LYS A 102 -1.92 3.21 -8.35
CA LYS A 102 -2.72 3.38 -9.57
C LYS A 102 -4.17 2.98 -9.33
N GLY A 103 -4.40 1.89 -8.61
CA GLY A 103 -5.74 1.44 -8.29
C GLY A 103 -6.50 2.46 -7.43
N VAL A 104 -5.85 3.00 -6.41
CA VAL A 104 -6.45 4.01 -5.56
C VAL A 104 -6.78 5.26 -6.36
N THR A 105 -5.85 5.73 -7.18
CA THR A 105 -6.08 6.89 -8.04
C THR A 105 -7.22 6.64 -9.00
N GLY A 106 -7.24 5.49 -9.64
CA GLY A 106 -8.31 5.12 -10.54
C GLY A 106 -9.63 5.03 -9.83
N GLY A 107 -9.67 4.45 -8.63
CA GLY A 107 -10.87 4.38 -7.82
C GLY A 107 -11.36 5.73 -7.40
N ALA A 108 -10.47 6.61 -6.98
CA ALA A 108 -10.84 7.95 -6.56
C ALA A 108 -11.32 8.80 -7.71
N GLY A 109 -10.64 8.69 -8.87
CA GLY A 109 -11.02 9.44 -10.04
C GLY A 109 -11.90 8.65 -10.95
N GLY A 110 -12.25 7.48 -10.52
CA GLY A 110 -12.81 6.46 -11.36
C GLY A 110 -14.06 6.81 -12.01
N GLY A 111 -14.59 7.71 -11.61
CA GLY A 111 -15.67 8.08 -12.39
C GLY A 111 -15.26 8.33 -13.77
N ARG A 112 -14.16 8.65 -14.01
CA ARG A 112 -13.94 9.10 -15.24
C ARG A 112 -13.51 8.11 -16.18
N SER A 113 -13.37 7.48 -16.19
CA SER A 113 -12.95 6.91 -17.16
C SER A 113 -13.38 6.16 -17.92
N GLY A 114 -13.71 6.34 -17.77
CA GLY A 114 -14.11 5.76 -18.39
C GLY A 114 -14.06 5.82 -19.41
N ALA A 115 -13.92 6.18 -19.39
CA ALA A 115 -13.95 6.36 -20.20
C ALA A 115 -13.47 6.01 -21.04
N ARG A 116 -13.16 5.97 -20.92
CA ARG A 116 -12.75 5.97 -21.76
C ARG A 116 -12.88 5.45 -22.56
N ASP A 117 -13.07 5.36 -22.30
CA ASP A 117 -13.21 5.15 -23.07
C ASP A 117 -13.47 4.85 -23.80
N GLY A 118 -13.39 4.78 -23.86
CA GLY A 118 -13.53 4.81 -24.53
C GLY A 118 -13.54 4.37 -25.32
N ARG A 119 -13.37 4.50 -25.40
CA ARG A 119 -13.28 4.42 -26.07
C ARG A 119 -13.38 3.84 -26.96
N SER A 120 -13.27 3.76 -26.74
CA SER A 120 -13.27 3.56 -27.36
C SER A 120 -13.51 3.13 -28.10
N ARG A 121 -13.24 3.07 -28.31
CA ARG A 121 -13.47 3.00 -28.92
C ARG A 121 -13.73 2.87 -29.61
#